data_2d0cf96e9cd8061168aa3e56aaaf3624
#
_entry.id   2d0cf96e9cd8061168aa3e56aaaf3624
#
_cell.length_a   1.000
_cell.length_b   1.000
_cell.length_c   1.000
_cell.angle_alpha   90.00
_cell.angle_beta   90.00
_cell.angle_gamma   90.00
#
_symmetry.space_group_name_H-M   'P 1'
#
loop_
_entity.id
_entity.type
_entity.pdbx_description
1 polymer ?
#
loop_
_entity_poly.entity_id
_entity_poly.type
_entity_poly.pdbx_seq_one_letter_code
_entity_poly.pdbx_strand_id
1 'polypeptide(L)'
;MVRPKKIADIKPILTNVAQTSHYQVFFDGLSPDLFKFLGSKGVNKRFIIENAGLLCSQASIPGSSLGTTDIFGNFTGVQEKFAHSRLFTELTLEFYVDKDYKMIKFFEHWIDYIASGSEKKQNSSFNKGDLGYFYRMRYPRGDNGYKCDKTKIVKFNVDYRSEIEYTFFGLFPINFSSTPVQYGSSDVLRASVTFSYERYIAGKETSLSYNNGQSENLRNALASARTVGGRGSIIEFN
;
A
#
# COMPACT_ATOMS: atom_id res chain seq x y z
N MET A 1 40.29 21.44 -4.05
CA MET A 1 40.61 20.76 -2.78
C MET A 1 39.36 20.73 -1.92
N VAL A 2 38.79 19.55 -1.66
CA VAL A 2 37.62 19.42 -0.79
C VAL A 2 38.12 19.50 0.66
N ARG A 3 37.65 20.49 1.42
CA ARG A 3 38.02 20.63 2.84
C ARG A 3 37.12 19.67 3.65
N PRO A 4 37.67 18.88 4.59
CA PRO A 4 36.87 18.07 5.49
C PRO A 4 35.98 18.98 6.35
N LYS A 5 34.72 18.59 6.51
CA LYS A 5 33.77 19.33 7.33
C LYS A 5 34.15 19.24 8.81
N LYS A 6 34.04 20.34 9.53
CA LYS A 6 34.24 20.37 10.98
C LYS A 6 33.03 19.78 11.71
N ILE A 7 33.21 19.31 12.91
CA ILE A 7 32.12 18.77 13.77
C ILE A 7 31.02 19.81 13.97
N ALA A 8 31.35 21.10 14.05
CA ALA A 8 30.37 22.19 14.15
C ALA A 8 29.42 22.28 12.93
N ASP A 9 29.92 21.92 11.75
CA ASP A 9 29.12 21.92 10.51
C ASP A 9 28.21 20.66 10.39
N ILE A 10 28.62 19.58 11.06
CA ILE A 10 27.92 18.28 11.00
C ILE A 10 26.83 18.21 12.08
N LYS A 11 27.05 18.81 13.25
CA LYS A 11 26.15 18.75 14.40
C LYS A 11 24.71 19.19 14.08
N PRO A 12 24.45 20.30 13.39
CA PRO A 12 23.06 20.70 13.02
C PRO A 12 22.37 19.68 12.11
N ILE A 13 23.14 18.99 11.25
CA ILE A 13 22.61 17.97 10.35
C ILE A 13 22.23 16.71 11.15
N LEU A 14 23.04 16.31 12.10
CA LEU A 14 22.79 15.13 12.95
C LEU A 14 21.64 15.34 13.94
N THR A 15 21.36 16.57 14.34
CA THR A 15 20.21 16.88 15.22
C THR A 15 18.89 16.88 14.47
N ASN A 16 18.89 16.94 13.13
CA ASN A 16 17.71 16.94 12.29
C ASN A 16 17.55 15.62 11.51
N VAL A 17 17.69 14.49 12.19
CA VAL A 17 17.56 13.15 11.59
C VAL A 17 16.15 12.65 11.75
N ALA A 18 15.61 12.03 10.69
CA ALA A 18 14.29 11.42 10.75
C ALA A 18 14.25 10.24 11.73
N GLN A 19 13.23 10.18 12.56
CA GLN A 19 13.01 9.10 13.51
C GLN A 19 12.28 7.93 12.84
N THR A 20 12.42 6.72 13.36
CA THR A 20 11.73 5.52 12.87
C THR A 20 10.23 5.52 13.16
N SER A 21 9.80 6.22 14.21
CA SER A 21 8.39 6.43 14.58
C SER A 21 7.66 7.39 13.63
N HIS A 22 6.38 7.62 13.85
CA HIS A 22 5.53 8.53 13.07
C HIS A 22 5.30 8.07 11.63
N TYR A 23 4.66 6.94 11.48
CA TYR A 23 4.20 6.42 10.19
C TYR A 23 2.75 5.93 10.30
N GLN A 24 2.09 5.82 9.17
CA GLN A 24 0.74 5.27 9.08
C GLN A 24 0.59 4.49 7.78
N VAL A 25 -0.15 3.39 7.86
CA VAL A 25 -0.53 2.56 6.71
C VAL A 25 -1.98 2.85 6.37
N PHE A 26 -2.29 2.90 5.07
CA PHE A 26 -3.66 3.11 4.58
C PHE A 26 -4.00 1.99 3.60
N PHE A 27 -5.12 1.30 3.85
CA PHE A 27 -5.65 0.28 2.95
C PHE A 27 -6.78 0.87 2.10
N ASP A 28 -6.40 1.71 1.12
CA ASP A 28 -7.34 2.27 0.16
C ASP A 28 -7.33 1.46 -1.15
N GLY A 29 -8.48 1.40 -1.83
CA GLY A 29 -8.58 0.81 -3.17
C GLY A 29 -8.84 -0.70 -3.20
N LEU A 30 -9.33 -1.29 -2.11
CA LEU A 30 -9.90 -2.63 -2.16
C LEU A 30 -11.17 -2.63 -3.01
N SER A 31 -11.44 -3.75 -3.69
CA SER A 31 -12.63 -3.88 -4.54
C SER A 31 -13.94 -3.85 -3.74
N PRO A 32 -15.04 -3.38 -4.33
CA PRO A 32 -16.34 -3.34 -3.66
C PRO A 32 -16.83 -4.71 -3.19
N ASP A 33 -16.57 -5.75 -3.98
CA ASP A 33 -16.96 -7.11 -3.63
C ASP A 33 -16.13 -7.71 -2.51
N LEU A 34 -14.83 -7.37 -2.44
CA LEU A 34 -13.99 -7.74 -1.32
C LEU A 34 -14.49 -7.08 -0.03
N PHE A 35 -14.87 -5.79 -0.08
CA PHE A 35 -15.47 -5.13 1.08
C PHE A 35 -16.79 -5.78 1.52
N LYS A 36 -17.65 -6.19 0.59
CA LYS A 36 -18.90 -6.91 0.91
C LYS A 36 -18.61 -8.26 1.56
N PHE A 37 -17.64 -9.00 1.01
CA PHE A 37 -17.23 -10.29 1.54
C PHE A 37 -16.68 -10.16 2.96
N LEU A 38 -15.75 -9.23 3.19
CA LEU A 38 -15.18 -8.96 4.52
C LEU A 38 -16.26 -8.48 5.51
N GLY A 39 -17.21 -7.67 5.04
CA GLY A 39 -18.36 -7.24 5.83
C GLY A 39 -19.24 -8.41 6.31
N SER A 40 -19.48 -9.40 5.44
CA SER A 40 -20.22 -10.63 5.80
C SER A 40 -19.48 -11.50 6.83
N LYS A 41 -18.16 -11.35 6.94
CA LYS A 41 -17.30 -12.05 7.93
C LYS A 41 -17.07 -11.23 9.20
N GLY A 42 -17.73 -10.10 9.35
CA GLY A 42 -17.67 -9.26 10.55
C GLY A 42 -16.55 -8.20 10.55
N VAL A 43 -15.93 -7.95 9.40
CA VAL A 43 -14.91 -6.90 9.24
C VAL A 43 -15.51 -5.73 8.46
N ASN A 44 -15.83 -4.65 9.17
CA ASN A 44 -16.48 -3.48 8.58
C ASN A 44 -15.50 -2.67 7.72
N LYS A 45 -16.01 -2.11 6.62
CA LYS A 45 -15.26 -1.19 5.75
C LYS A 45 -14.61 -0.04 6.52
N ARG A 46 -15.33 0.54 7.50
CA ARG A 46 -14.82 1.61 8.35
C ARG A 46 -13.58 1.17 9.15
N PHE A 47 -13.59 -0.03 9.70
CA PHE A 47 -12.44 -0.58 10.41
C PHE A 47 -11.20 -0.68 9.50
N ILE A 48 -11.37 -1.16 8.26
CA ILE A 48 -10.27 -1.33 7.32
C ILE A 48 -9.64 0.01 6.95
N ILE A 49 -10.47 1.02 6.67
CA ILE A 49 -10.00 2.32 6.20
C ILE A 49 -9.41 3.16 7.35
N GLU A 50 -10.08 3.19 8.52
CA GLU A 50 -9.72 4.09 9.60
C GLU A 50 -8.78 3.47 10.63
N ASN A 51 -8.99 2.20 11.00
CA ASN A 51 -8.35 1.59 12.16
C ASN A 51 -7.24 0.59 11.81
N ALA A 52 -7.40 -0.19 10.75
CA ALA A 52 -6.45 -1.25 10.42
C ALA A 52 -5.02 -0.73 10.26
N GLY A 53 -4.86 0.40 9.58
CA GLY A 53 -3.54 1.01 9.39
C GLY A 53 -2.92 1.59 10.66
N LEU A 54 -3.73 2.01 11.64
CA LEU A 54 -3.25 2.53 12.92
C LEU A 54 -2.73 1.41 13.83
N LEU A 55 -3.22 0.19 13.66
CA LEU A 55 -2.75 -0.97 14.41
C LEU A 55 -1.43 -1.53 13.90
N CYS A 56 -0.85 -0.97 12.83
CA CYS A 56 0.44 -1.40 12.31
C CYS A 56 1.56 -1.06 13.31
N SER A 57 2.17 -2.08 13.88
CA SER A 57 3.27 -1.95 14.85
C SER A 57 4.62 -1.81 14.18
N GLN A 58 4.80 -2.45 13.02
CA GLN A 58 6.03 -2.40 12.24
C GLN A 58 5.72 -2.40 10.75
N ALA A 59 6.34 -1.49 10.02
CA ALA A 59 6.25 -1.41 8.57
C ALA A 59 7.65 -1.30 7.97
N SER A 60 7.94 -2.12 6.98
CA SER A 60 9.18 -2.01 6.21
C SER A 60 8.99 -1.03 5.07
N ILE A 61 9.86 -0.03 4.97
CA ILE A 61 9.91 0.83 3.79
C ILE A 61 10.44 0.00 2.62
N PRO A 62 9.77 0.00 1.46
CA PRO A 62 10.15 -0.85 0.36
C PRO A 62 11.51 -0.47 -0.21
N GLY A 63 12.36 -1.47 -0.40
CA GLY A 63 13.61 -1.35 -1.13
C GLY A 63 13.42 -1.55 -2.62
N SER A 64 14.34 -1.06 -3.42
CA SER A 64 14.40 -1.37 -4.84
C SER A 64 15.81 -1.75 -5.25
N SER A 65 15.92 -2.72 -6.14
CA SER A 65 17.17 -3.15 -6.73
C SER A 65 17.05 -3.17 -8.26
N LEU A 66 18.20 -3.13 -8.92
CA LEU A 66 18.28 -3.24 -10.37
C LEU A 66 18.94 -4.56 -10.74
N GLY A 67 18.29 -5.32 -11.60
CA GLY A 67 18.93 -6.43 -12.27
C GLY A 67 19.96 -5.88 -13.26
N THR A 68 21.18 -6.41 -13.21
CA THR A 68 22.28 -5.99 -14.08
C THR A 68 22.77 -7.15 -14.91
N THR A 69 23.15 -6.86 -16.14
CA THR A 69 23.81 -7.79 -17.06
C THR A 69 25.18 -7.27 -17.43
N ASP A 70 26.16 -8.15 -17.43
CA ASP A 70 27.51 -7.84 -17.86
C ASP A 70 27.60 -7.95 -19.40
N ILE A 71 28.09 -6.91 -20.04
CA ILE A 71 28.29 -6.87 -21.48
C ILE A 71 29.80 -6.88 -21.75
N PHE A 72 30.19 -7.84 -22.56
CA PHE A 72 31.57 -7.98 -23.04
C PHE A 72 31.66 -7.36 -24.42
N GLY A 73 32.59 -6.45 -24.61
CA GLY A 73 32.94 -5.96 -25.94
C GLY A 73 33.62 -7.04 -26.80
N ASN A 74 33.56 -6.90 -28.12
CA ASN A 74 34.28 -7.82 -29.08
C ASN A 74 35.80 -7.75 -28.93
N PHE A 75 36.31 -6.72 -28.29
CA PHE A 75 37.71 -6.54 -27.97
C PHE A 75 37.89 -6.61 -26.45
N THR A 76 38.92 -7.29 -25.99
CA THR A 76 39.27 -7.41 -24.56
C THR A 76 39.35 -6.04 -23.94
N GLY A 77 38.40 -5.71 -23.07
CA GLY A 77 38.27 -4.43 -22.35
C GLY A 77 37.66 -4.63 -20.99
N VAL A 78 37.44 -3.54 -20.31
CA VAL A 78 36.74 -3.53 -19.02
C VAL A 78 35.28 -3.93 -19.27
N GLN A 79 34.81 -4.89 -18.50
CA GLN A 79 33.43 -5.34 -18.50
C GLN A 79 32.49 -4.19 -18.06
N GLU A 80 31.47 -3.92 -18.85
CA GLU A 80 30.45 -2.92 -18.52
C GLU A 80 29.19 -3.58 -17.97
N LYS A 81 28.58 -2.95 -16.97
CA LYS A 81 27.33 -3.40 -16.36
C LYS A 81 26.18 -2.52 -16.78
N PHE A 82 25.16 -3.14 -17.38
CA PHE A 82 23.92 -2.47 -17.77
C PHE A 82 22.77 -2.93 -16.89
N ALA A 83 21.96 -1.96 -16.42
CA ALA A 83 20.73 -2.26 -15.72
C ALA A 83 19.62 -2.57 -16.73
N HIS A 84 18.90 -3.68 -16.53
CA HIS A 84 17.84 -4.13 -17.46
C HIS A 84 16.45 -4.19 -16.82
N SER A 85 16.34 -4.37 -15.49
CA SER A 85 15.07 -4.51 -14.82
C SER A 85 15.10 -3.92 -13.41
N ARG A 86 13.94 -3.45 -12.94
CA ARG A 86 13.75 -3.05 -11.56
C ARG A 86 13.09 -4.19 -10.80
N LEU A 87 13.71 -4.61 -9.72
CA LEU A 87 13.23 -5.68 -8.85
C LEU A 87 12.63 -5.05 -7.59
N PHE A 88 11.49 -5.58 -7.20
CA PHE A 88 10.78 -5.17 -5.99
C PHE A 88 10.81 -6.32 -4.98
N THR A 89 11.09 -6.00 -3.72
CA THR A 89 11.05 -6.96 -2.62
C THR A 89 9.63 -7.03 -2.06
N GLU A 90 9.30 -8.15 -1.45
CA GLU A 90 8.03 -8.30 -0.73
C GLU A 90 7.94 -7.31 0.43
N LEU A 91 6.71 -6.93 0.78
CA LEU A 91 6.40 -6.02 1.87
C LEU A 91 5.89 -6.81 3.08
N THR A 92 6.62 -6.75 4.19
CA THR A 92 6.15 -7.35 5.45
C THR A 92 5.69 -6.26 6.41
N LEU A 93 4.48 -6.44 6.94
CA LEU A 93 3.86 -5.57 7.93
C LEU A 93 3.47 -6.38 9.16
N GLU A 94 3.70 -5.83 10.35
CA GLU A 94 3.22 -6.39 11.61
C GLU A 94 2.12 -5.52 12.19
N PHE A 95 1.11 -6.16 12.77
CA PHE A 95 -0.05 -5.49 13.33
C PHE A 95 -0.31 -5.97 14.76
N TYR A 96 -0.73 -5.05 15.61
CA TYR A 96 -1.36 -5.40 16.87
C TYR A 96 -2.75 -5.99 16.60
N VAL A 97 -3.09 -7.02 17.32
CA VAL A 97 -4.40 -7.67 17.21
C VAL A 97 -5.36 -7.01 18.19
N ASP A 98 -6.49 -6.56 17.68
CA ASP A 98 -7.55 -5.95 18.50
C ASP A 98 -8.34 -7.02 19.28
N LYS A 99 -9.08 -6.60 20.31
CA LYS A 99 -9.88 -7.47 21.19
C LYS A 99 -10.88 -8.34 20.43
N ASP A 100 -11.41 -7.83 19.30
CA ASP A 100 -12.41 -8.53 18.49
C ASP A 100 -11.78 -9.42 17.42
N TYR A 101 -10.43 -9.51 17.38
CA TYR A 101 -9.66 -10.26 16.39
C TYR A 101 -9.92 -9.83 14.94
N LYS A 102 -10.33 -8.58 14.72
CA LYS A 102 -10.68 -8.09 13.39
C LYS A 102 -9.49 -8.06 12.45
N MET A 103 -8.27 -7.81 12.96
CA MET A 103 -7.06 -7.84 12.15
C MET A 103 -6.77 -9.23 11.60
N ILE A 104 -6.87 -10.28 12.41
CA ILE A 104 -6.69 -11.66 11.98
C ILE A 104 -7.76 -12.02 10.94
N LYS A 105 -9.04 -11.74 11.27
CA LYS A 105 -10.16 -11.98 10.34
C LYS A 105 -10.00 -11.24 9.02
N PHE A 106 -9.47 -10.02 9.04
CA PHE A 106 -9.25 -9.24 7.84
C PHE A 106 -8.29 -9.93 6.86
N PHE A 107 -7.11 -10.34 7.33
CA PHE A 107 -6.11 -10.95 6.46
C PHE A 107 -6.47 -12.39 6.09
N GLU A 108 -6.98 -13.18 7.02
CA GLU A 108 -7.41 -14.55 6.77
C GLU A 108 -8.52 -14.61 5.72
N HIS A 109 -9.56 -13.79 5.88
CA HIS A 109 -10.64 -13.73 4.90
C HIS A 109 -10.25 -13.03 3.60
N TRP A 110 -9.23 -12.17 3.59
CA TRP A 110 -8.71 -11.67 2.32
C TRP A 110 -8.03 -12.79 1.53
N ILE A 111 -7.22 -13.62 2.19
CA ILE A 111 -6.62 -14.82 1.58
C ILE A 111 -7.71 -15.81 1.13
N ASP A 112 -8.73 -16.07 1.95
CA ASP A 112 -9.88 -16.89 1.59
C ASP A 112 -10.66 -16.33 0.37
N TYR A 113 -10.74 -15.03 0.26
CA TYR A 113 -11.36 -14.40 -0.90
C TYR A 113 -10.56 -14.63 -2.19
N ILE A 114 -9.23 -14.64 -2.10
CA ILE A 114 -8.34 -14.93 -3.24
C ILE A 114 -8.48 -16.39 -3.65
N ALA A 115 -8.37 -17.31 -2.71
CA ALA A 115 -8.41 -18.75 -2.90
C ALA A 115 -9.72 -19.31 -2.33
N SER A 116 -10.84 -19.12 -3.06
CA SER A 116 -12.13 -19.64 -2.62
C SER A 116 -12.14 -21.16 -2.63
N GLY A 117 -12.55 -21.80 -1.54
CA GLY A 117 -12.68 -23.26 -1.44
C GLY A 117 -12.37 -23.84 -0.07
N SER A 118 -11.91 -23.02 0.87
CA SER A 118 -11.69 -23.43 2.26
C SER A 118 -13.02 -23.68 3.02
N GLU A 119 -14.10 -23.03 2.60
CA GLU A 119 -15.42 -23.24 3.21
C GLU A 119 -16.11 -24.47 2.65
N LYS A 120 -16.36 -25.46 3.51
CA LYS A 120 -17.35 -26.51 3.23
C LYS A 120 -18.68 -25.82 2.91
N LYS A 121 -19.05 -25.72 1.64
CA LYS A 121 -20.43 -25.46 1.29
C LYS A 121 -21.21 -26.71 1.68
N GLN A 122 -21.82 -26.67 2.84
CA GLN A 122 -22.89 -27.59 3.23
C GLN A 122 -24.14 -27.28 2.38
N ASN A 123 -24.03 -27.43 1.06
CA ASN A 123 -25.22 -27.47 0.22
C ASN A 123 -25.72 -28.89 0.21
N SER A 124 -26.85 -29.10 0.86
CA SER A 124 -27.63 -30.30 0.96
C SER A 124 -28.05 -30.94 -0.37
N SER A 125 -27.62 -30.40 -1.51
CA SER A 125 -27.97 -30.86 -2.87
C SER A 125 -26.83 -31.59 -3.58
N PHE A 126 -25.64 -31.66 -3.02
CA PHE A 126 -24.55 -32.43 -3.62
C PHE A 126 -24.45 -33.80 -2.99
N ASN A 127 -24.41 -34.82 -3.85
CA ASN A 127 -24.27 -36.22 -3.49
C ASN A 127 -23.19 -36.43 -2.44
N LYS A 128 -23.43 -37.30 -1.48
CA LYS A 128 -22.59 -37.65 -0.32
C LYS A 128 -21.14 -38.06 -0.63
N GLY A 129 -20.68 -38.02 -1.87
CA GLY A 129 -19.33 -38.36 -2.29
C GLY A 129 -18.48 -37.17 -2.76
N ASP A 130 -19.07 -36.01 -2.98
CA ASP A 130 -18.32 -34.82 -3.39
C ASP A 130 -17.76 -34.13 -2.15
N LEU A 131 -16.52 -34.42 -1.85
CA LEU A 131 -15.69 -33.62 -0.95
C LEU A 131 -15.44 -32.26 -1.60
N GLY A 132 -16.45 -31.44 -1.72
CA GLY A 132 -16.49 -30.16 -2.42
C GLY A 132 -15.34 -29.17 -2.19
N TYR A 133 -14.13 -29.64 -2.44
CA TYR A 133 -12.89 -28.88 -2.39
C TYR A 133 -12.63 -28.30 -3.77
N PHE A 134 -13.32 -27.23 -4.12
CA PHE A 134 -13.03 -26.49 -5.35
C PHE A 134 -12.13 -25.31 -5.02
N TYR A 135 -10.83 -25.48 -5.17
CA TYR A 135 -9.91 -24.36 -5.19
C TYR A 135 -10.11 -23.58 -6.47
N ARG A 136 -10.66 -22.38 -6.33
CA ARG A 136 -10.79 -21.44 -7.41
C ARG A 136 -10.09 -20.14 -7.05
N MET A 137 -9.05 -19.80 -7.78
CA MET A 137 -8.43 -18.49 -7.68
C MET A 137 -9.28 -17.44 -8.39
N ARG A 138 -9.48 -16.31 -7.74
CA ARG A 138 -10.19 -15.16 -8.32
C ARG A 138 -9.32 -14.42 -9.30
N TYR A 139 -9.96 -13.67 -10.21
CA TYR A 139 -9.24 -12.75 -11.07
C TYR A 139 -8.64 -11.60 -10.25
N PRO A 140 -7.42 -11.14 -10.63
CA PRO A 140 -6.70 -10.15 -9.83
C PRO A 140 -7.30 -8.75 -9.89
N ARG A 141 -7.98 -8.38 -10.97
CA ARG A 141 -8.48 -7.02 -11.23
C ARG A 141 -9.96 -7.01 -11.59
N GLY A 142 -10.58 -5.80 -11.59
CA GLY A 142 -11.99 -5.58 -11.81
C GLY A 142 -12.77 -5.43 -10.51
N ASP A 143 -14.11 -5.34 -10.62
CA ASP A 143 -15.01 -5.14 -9.47
C ASP A 143 -14.91 -6.30 -8.45
N ASN A 144 -14.60 -7.49 -8.93
CA ASN A 144 -14.39 -8.70 -8.13
C ASN A 144 -12.93 -9.01 -7.86
N GLY A 145 -12.02 -8.08 -8.17
CA GLY A 145 -10.58 -8.25 -8.03
C GLY A 145 -10.15 -8.33 -6.56
N TYR A 146 -9.06 -9.06 -6.33
CA TYR A 146 -8.48 -9.16 -4.99
C TYR A 146 -7.29 -8.22 -4.77
N LYS A 147 -6.71 -7.66 -5.84
CA LYS A 147 -5.58 -6.73 -5.76
C LYS A 147 -6.03 -5.35 -5.35
N CYS A 148 -5.23 -4.73 -4.49
CA CYS A 148 -5.42 -3.36 -4.03
C CYS A 148 -4.43 -2.43 -4.75
N ASP A 149 -4.91 -1.32 -5.32
CA ASP A 149 -4.10 -0.41 -6.12
C ASP A 149 -3.75 0.92 -5.43
N LYS A 150 -4.16 1.12 -4.18
CA LYS A 150 -4.00 2.39 -3.48
C LYS A 150 -3.57 2.24 -2.01
N THR A 151 -2.98 1.11 -1.67
CA THR A 151 -2.37 0.97 -0.34
C THR A 151 -1.18 1.90 -0.23
N LYS A 152 -1.08 2.62 0.88
CA LYS A 152 -0.04 3.62 1.10
C LYS A 152 0.63 3.40 2.44
N ILE A 153 1.93 3.67 2.47
CA ILE A 153 2.69 3.88 3.71
C ILE A 153 3.16 5.32 3.69
N VAL A 154 2.74 6.08 4.68
CA VAL A 154 3.14 7.48 4.85
C VAL A 154 4.01 7.58 6.07
N LYS A 155 5.21 8.11 5.89
CA LYS A 155 6.17 8.39 6.94
C LYS A 155 6.22 9.89 7.18
N PHE A 156 5.89 10.30 8.39
CA PHE A 156 5.89 11.70 8.79
C PHE A 156 7.21 12.11 9.46
N ASN A 157 7.55 13.37 9.32
CA ASN A 157 8.58 13.97 10.14
C ASN A 157 8.03 14.23 11.57
N VAL A 158 8.92 14.48 12.53
CA VAL A 158 8.56 14.80 13.93
C VAL A 158 7.58 15.96 14.03
N ASP A 159 7.74 16.96 13.18
CA ASP A 159 6.91 18.16 13.16
C ASP A 159 5.61 17.99 12.34
N TYR A 160 5.37 16.84 11.72
CA TYR A 160 4.24 16.57 10.80
C TYR A 160 4.11 17.59 9.65
N ARG A 161 5.19 18.28 9.30
CA ARG A 161 5.23 19.27 8.22
C ARG A 161 5.67 18.68 6.88
N SER A 162 6.41 17.60 6.92
CA SER A 162 6.86 16.89 5.73
C SER A 162 6.56 15.41 5.87
N GLU A 163 6.26 14.78 4.75
CA GLU A 163 5.92 13.37 4.67
C GLU A 163 6.55 12.74 3.44
N ILE A 164 6.84 11.46 3.51
CA ILE A 164 7.19 10.64 2.35
C ILE A 164 6.11 9.58 2.19
N GLU A 165 5.47 9.58 1.04
CA GLU A 165 4.43 8.63 0.69
C GLU A 165 4.99 7.53 -0.23
N TYR A 166 4.68 6.28 0.09
CA TYR A 166 4.91 5.11 -0.74
C TYR A 166 3.57 4.54 -1.13
N THR A 167 3.19 4.65 -2.40
CA THR A 167 1.92 4.10 -2.92
C THR A 167 2.19 2.81 -3.66
N PHE A 168 1.53 1.73 -3.23
CA PHE A 168 1.66 0.39 -3.80
C PHE A 168 0.53 0.09 -4.79
N PHE A 169 0.88 -0.59 -5.88
CA PHE A 169 -0.05 -1.01 -6.93
C PHE A 169 -0.09 -2.53 -7.04
N GLY A 170 -1.29 -3.05 -7.14
CA GLY A 170 -1.51 -4.49 -7.25
C GLY A 170 -1.14 -5.26 -5.98
N LEU A 171 -1.26 -4.65 -4.81
CA LEU A 171 -0.90 -5.25 -3.53
C LEU A 171 -1.94 -6.28 -3.10
N PHE A 172 -1.47 -7.43 -2.62
CA PHE A 172 -2.30 -8.48 -2.04
C PHE A 172 -1.48 -9.33 -1.05
N PRO A 173 -2.10 -9.92 -0.02
CA PRO A 173 -1.41 -10.76 0.94
C PRO A 173 -1.05 -12.12 0.30
N ILE A 174 0.21 -12.55 0.51
CA ILE A 174 0.71 -13.85 0.05
C ILE A 174 0.95 -14.81 1.21
N ASN A 175 1.24 -14.27 2.38
CA ASN A 175 1.49 -15.08 3.56
C ASN A 175 0.96 -14.36 4.81
N PHE A 176 0.28 -15.10 5.63
CA PHE A 176 -0.12 -14.72 6.98
C PHE A 176 0.58 -15.65 7.95
N SER A 177 1.52 -15.10 8.71
CA SER A 177 2.35 -15.91 9.62
C SER A 177 1.55 -16.38 10.82
N SER A 178 1.79 -17.61 11.25
CA SER A 178 1.19 -18.15 12.46
C SER A 178 1.58 -17.31 13.69
N THR A 179 0.58 -17.00 14.51
CA THR A 179 0.77 -16.23 15.73
C THR A 179 0.86 -17.18 16.92
N PRO A 180 1.98 -17.22 17.64
CA PRO A 180 2.10 -18.07 18.80
C PRO A 180 1.21 -17.58 19.95
N VAL A 181 0.50 -18.50 20.57
CA VAL A 181 -0.28 -18.26 21.80
C VAL A 181 0.22 -19.17 22.90
N GLN A 182 0.43 -18.62 24.10
CA GLN A 182 0.93 -19.41 25.25
C GLN A 182 0.33 -18.88 26.56
N TYR A 183 0.23 -19.78 27.53
CA TYR A 183 -0.06 -19.42 28.91
C TYR A 183 1.24 -19.04 29.63
N GLY A 184 1.27 -17.93 30.32
CA GLY A 184 2.45 -17.50 31.11
C GLY A 184 2.68 -16.02 31.06
N SER A 185 3.35 -15.50 30.04
CA SER A 185 3.54 -14.05 29.87
C SER A 185 2.34 -13.43 29.14
N SER A 186 1.88 -12.28 29.62
CA SER A 186 0.78 -11.54 29.00
C SER A 186 1.34 -10.47 28.06
N ASP A 187 1.82 -10.89 26.89
CA ASP A 187 2.28 -9.97 25.86
C ASP A 187 1.17 -9.61 24.87
N VAL A 188 1.31 -8.46 24.21
CA VAL A 188 0.35 -8.03 23.19
C VAL A 188 0.46 -8.93 21.96
N LEU A 189 -0.68 -9.50 21.54
CA LEU A 189 -0.74 -10.37 20.37
C LEU A 189 -0.42 -9.56 19.10
N ARG A 190 0.49 -10.10 18.27
CA ARG A 190 0.89 -9.51 17.00
C ARG A 190 0.68 -10.47 15.85
N ALA A 191 0.30 -9.95 14.70
CA ALA A 191 0.10 -10.69 13.47
C ALA A 191 1.03 -10.14 12.40
N SER A 192 1.78 -11.00 11.73
CA SER A 192 2.68 -10.62 10.64
C SER A 192 2.12 -11.07 9.30
N VAL A 193 2.10 -10.16 8.34
CA VAL A 193 1.57 -10.40 6.99
C VAL A 193 2.60 -9.98 5.96
N THR A 194 2.85 -10.85 5.00
CA THR A 194 3.70 -10.55 3.84
C THR A 194 2.83 -10.30 2.61
N PHE A 195 3.10 -9.22 1.93
CA PHE A 195 2.39 -8.78 0.73
C PHE A 195 3.29 -8.85 -0.49
N SER A 196 2.71 -9.27 -1.60
CA SER A 196 3.26 -9.06 -2.93
C SER A 196 2.59 -7.86 -3.59
N TYR A 197 3.33 -7.15 -4.41
CA TYR A 197 2.85 -6.01 -5.18
C TYR A 197 3.59 -5.93 -6.53
N GLU A 198 3.00 -5.27 -7.52
CA GLU A 198 3.59 -5.17 -8.85
C GLU A 198 4.64 -4.06 -8.93
N ARG A 199 4.34 -2.91 -8.33
CA ARG A 199 5.23 -1.75 -8.29
C ARG A 199 4.83 -0.81 -7.16
N TYR A 200 5.73 0.08 -6.80
CA TYR A 200 5.41 1.22 -5.94
C TYR A 200 5.91 2.53 -6.54
N ILE A 201 5.28 3.61 -6.15
CA ILE A 201 5.75 4.97 -6.40
C ILE A 201 6.19 5.54 -5.06
N ALA A 202 7.46 5.95 -4.99
CA ALA A 202 8.04 6.59 -3.82
C ALA A 202 8.17 8.09 -4.07
N GLY A 203 8.08 8.85 -2.99
CA GLY A 203 8.50 10.24 -3.00
C GLY A 203 7.59 11.17 -3.79
N LYS A 204 6.28 10.92 -3.83
CA LYS A 204 5.38 12.05 -3.92
C LYS A 204 5.57 12.82 -2.62
N GLU A 205 6.56 13.69 -2.64
CA GLU A 205 6.59 14.80 -1.72
C GLU A 205 5.35 15.63 -2.01
N THR A 206 4.26 15.23 -1.43
CA THR A 206 3.07 16.04 -1.40
C THR A 206 3.31 17.03 -0.29
N SER A 207 4.10 18.05 -0.59
CA SER A 207 3.92 19.26 0.18
C SER A 207 2.44 19.60 0.02
N LEU A 208 1.69 19.58 1.10
CA LEU A 208 0.29 20.02 1.13
C LEU A 208 0.11 21.38 0.45
N SER A 209 1.17 22.22 0.43
CA SER A 209 1.25 23.47 -0.29
C SER A 209 1.28 23.34 -1.82
N TYR A 210 1.86 22.28 -2.39
CA TYR A 210 1.92 22.14 -3.85
C TYR A 210 0.58 21.71 -4.45
N ASN A 211 -0.15 20.82 -3.78
CA ASN A 211 -1.50 20.43 -4.23
C ASN A 211 -2.54 21.53 -4.03
N ASN A 212 -2.42 22.34 -2.97
CA ASN A 212 -3.28 23.51 -2.79
C ASN A 212 -3.01 24.58 -3.85
N GLY A 213 -1.74 24.83 -4.22
CA GLY A 213 -1.40 25.78 -5.26
C GLY A 213 -1.87 25.38 -6.65
N GLN A 214 -1.78 24.09 -7.02
CA GLN A 214 -2.31 23.60 -8.30
C GLN A 214 -3.83 23.56 -8.33
N SER A 215 -4.48 23.18 -7.23
CA SER A 215 -5.94 23.21 -7.16
C SER A 215 -6.51 24.63 -7.12
N GLU A 216 -5.81 25.57 -6.50
CA GLU A 216 -6.16 26.99 -6.55
C GLU A 216 -5.94 27.59 -7.94
N ASN A 217 -4.83 27.27 -8.60
CA ASN A 217 -4.58 27.71 -9.97
C ASN A 217 -5.61 27.13 -10.96
N LEU A 218 -6.02 25.88 -10.81
CA LEU A 218 -7.10 25.26 -11.59
C LEU A 218 -8.47 25.87 -11.25
N ARG A 219 -8.75 26.15 -9.98
CA ARG A 219 -9.98 26.83 -9.57
C ARG A 219 -10.03 28.27 -10.09
N ASN A 220 -8.91 29.01 -10.04
CA ASN A 220 -8.80 30.35 -10.54
C ASN A 220 -8.88 30.40 -12.07
N ALA A 221 -8.28 29.42 -12.77
CA ALA A 221 -8.42 29.26 -14.22
C ALA A 221 -9.85 28.91 -14.63
N LEU A 222 -10.54 28.04 -13.90
CA LEU A 222 -11.96 27.72 -14.13
C LEU A 222 -12.89 28.88 -13.78
N ALA A 223 -12.58 29.68 -12.76
CA ALA A 223 -13.34 30.87 -12.41
C ALA A 223 -13.17 31.95 -13.46
N SER A 224 -11.95 32.18 -13.95
CA SER A 224 -11.68 33.14 -15.05
C SER A 224 -12.30 32.70 -16.37
N ALA A 225 -12.31 31.42 -16.69
CA ALA A 225 -12.99 30.89 -17.88
C ALA A 225 -14.52 31.09 -17.80
N ARG A 226 -15.13 30.96 -16.60
CA ARG A 226 -16.56 31.23 -16.39
C ARG A 226 -16.91 32.70 -16.54
N THR A 227 -16.04 33.61 -16.13
CA THR A 227 -16.27 35.06 -16.27
C THR A 227 -16.10 35.54 -17.72
N VAL A 228 -15.26 34.88 -18.51
CA VAL A 228 -15.09 35.19 -19.95
C VAL A 228 -16.22 34.59 -20.79
N GLY A 229 -16.80 33.43 -20.41
CA GLY A 229 -17.94 32.82 -21.10
C GLY A 229 -19.29 33.50 -20.86
N GLY A 230 -19.38 34.47 -19.94
CA GLY A 230 -20.61 35.18 -19.62
C GLY A 230 -20.91 36.43 -20.48
N ARG A 231 -20.07 36.73 -21.49
CA ARG A 231 -20.27 37.82 -22.45
C ARG A 231 -20.19 37.36 -23.90
N GLY A 232 -20.88 36.30 -24.23
CA GLY A 232 -21.04 35.85 -25.61
C GLY A 232 -22.51 35.99 -26.03
N SER A 233 -22.76 37.03 -26.83
CA SER A 233 -24.00 37.39 -27.50
C SER A 233 -24.76 36.21 -28.07
N ILE A 234 -26.05 36.21 -27.80
CA ILE A 234 -27.07 35.43 -28.50
C ILE A 234 -26.99 35.86 -29.98
N ILE A 235 -26.56 34.95 -30.84
CA ILE A 235 -26.73 35.10 -32.28
C ILE A 235 -28.07 34.45 -32.59
N GLU A 236 -29.11 35.28 -32.78
CA GLU A 236 -30.37 34.86 -33.37
C GLU A 236 -30.11 34.50 -34.83
N PHE A 237 -30.39 33.27 -35.21
CA PHE A 237 -30.54 32.87 -36.60
C PHE A 237 -31.98 33.09 -37.02
N ASN A 238 -32.20 34.01 -37.94
CA ASN A 238 -33.39 34.10 -38.80
C ASN A 238 -33.30 33.04 -39.88
#